data_9154a5c8333f5f0119b3dbd2af3b30bd
#
_entry.id   9154a5c8333f5f0119b3dbd2af3b30bd
#
_cell.length_a   1.000
_cell.length_b   1.000
_cell.length_c   1.000
_cell.angle_alpha   90.00
_cell.angle_beta   90.00
_cell.angle_gamma   90.00
#
_symmetry.space_group_name_H-M   'P 1'
#
loop_
_entity.id
_entity.type
_entity.pdbx_description
1 polymer ?
#
loop_
_entity_poly.entity_id
_entity_poly.type
_entity_poly.pdbx_seq_one_letter_code
_entity_poly.pdbx_strand_id
1 'polypeptide(L)'
;QFNCTGDWAFYIEGDEVYHEDDLEKIQFAMQAHVDDQNVEALVFDFYHFYGNSNSYIDSPGWYRKEARIIRNSIRSYAPDGLFWLVLDSNKKGRYPRVKHTGAHCYHYGWIRSEEQMNLKSKKVKKYWGENHERIDYSQMDQSIIKEFKGTHPNIIKKWLPKDSGIYRADSNYKPNKKQKKHRL
;
A
#
# COMPACT_ATOMS: atom_id res chain seq x y z
N GLN A 1 -3.24 -16.68 6.85
CA GLN A 1 -4.52 -16.82 7.53
C GLN A 1 -4.62 -18.13 8.34
N PHE A 2 -4.16 -19.27 7.82
CA PHE A 2 -4.25 -20.59 8.49
C PHE A 2 -3.63 -20.65 9.90
N ASN A 3 -2.66 -19.80 10.19
CA ASN A 3 -2.00 -19.73 11.49
C ASN A 3 -2.59 -18.66 12.42
N CYS A 4 -3.60 -17.91 11.98
CA CYS A 4 -4.27 -16.92 12.79
C CYS A 4 -5.34 -17.58 13.66
N THR A 5 -5.37 -17.24 14.95
CA THR A 5 -6.30 -17.81 15.94
C THR A 5 -7.32 -16.81 16.49
N GLY A 6 -7.12 -15.50 16.23
CA GLY A 6 -8.04 -14.43 16.63
C GLY A 6 -9.19 -14.22 15.64
N ASP A 7 -10.09 -13.29 15.95
CA ASP A 7 -11.23 -12.93 15.09
C ASP A 7 -10.81 -12.28 13.77
N TRP A 8 -9.69 -11.57 13.82
CA TRP A 8 -9.12 -10.86 12.70
C TRP A 8 -7.72 -11.38 12.36
N ALA A 9 -7.43 -11.45 11.07
CA ALA A 9 -6.09 -11.65 10.53
C ALA A 9 -5.56 -10.32 10.00
N PHE A 10 -4.44 -9.84 10.55
CA PHE A 10 -3.78 -8.63 10.10
C PHE A 10 -2.62 -8.99 9.17
N TYR A 11 -2.73 -8.59 7.91
CA TYR A 11 -1.70 -8.79 6.89
C TYR A 11 -0.80 -7.57 6.82
N ILE A 12 0.49 -7.74 6.93
CA ILE A 12 1.49 -6.66 6.87
C ILE A 12 2.59 -7.10 5.91
N GLU A 13 2.89 -6.26 4.92
CA GLU A 13 4.02 -6.48 4.03
C GLU A 13 5.33 -5.98 4.66
N GLY A 14 6.46 -6.50 4.19
CA GLY A 14 7.78 -6.19 4.78
C GLY A 14 8.23 -4.75 4.58
N ASP A 15 7.55 -3.96 3.77
CA ASP A 15 7.79 -2.54 3.50
C ASP A 15 6.60 -1.64 3.91
N GLU A 16 5.68 -2.17 4.72
CA GLU A 16 4.56 -1.46 5.32
C GLU A 16 4.78 -1.24 6.82
N VAL A 17 4.43 -0.07 7.31
CA VAL A 17 4.52 0.30 8.73
C VAL A 17 3.29 1.10 9.12
N TYR A 18 2.86 0.95 10.38
CA TYR A 18 1.76 1.73 10.95
C TYR A 18 2.31 2.70 12.00
N HIS A 19 1.74 3.92 12.02
CA HIS A 19 2.15 4.93 12.98
C HIS A 19 1.63 4.57 14.38
N GLU A 20 2.45 4.80 15.39
CA GLU A 20 2.08 4.56 16.80
C GLU A 20 0.83 5.31 17.22
N ASP A 21 0.62 6.53 16.69
CA ASP A 21 -0.57 7.35 16.97
C ASP A 21 -1.86 6.78 16.33
N ASP A 22 -1.73 5.83 15.44
CA ASP A 22 -2.87 5.17 14.78
C ASP A 22 -3.23 3.82 15.41
N LEU A 23 -2.40 3.27 16.31
CA LEU A 23 -2.63 1.94 16.87
C LEU A 23 -3.95 1.84 17.66
N GLU A 24 -4.29 2.88 18.42
CA GLU A 24 -5.58 2.92 19.14
C GLU A 24 -6.78 2.96 18.18
N LYS A 25 -6.68 3.69 17.08
CA LYS A 25 -7.73 3.72 16.04
C LYS A 25 -7.93 2.34 15.41
N ILE A 26 -6.82 1.65 15.11
CA ILE A 26 -6.85 0.30 14.55
C ILE A 26 -7.53 -0.67 15.52
N GLN A 27 -7.10 -0.65 16.78
CA GLN A 27 -7.67 -1.50 17.83
C GLN A 27 -9.16 -1.20 18.03
N PHE A 28 -9.54 0.07 18.10
CA PHE A 28 -10.93 0.48 18.22
C PHE A 28 -11.78 -0.02 17.05
N ALA A 29 -11.31 0.13 15.79
CA ALA A 29 -12.03 -0.37 14.63
C ALA A 29 -12.22 -1.89 14.65
N MET A 30 -11.19 -2.64 15.07
CA MET A 30 -11.29 -4.09 15.24
C MET A 30 -12.34 -4.47 16.29
N GLN A 31 -12.36 -3.81 17.44
CA GLN A 31 -13.32 -4.06 18.51
C GLN A 31 -14.74 -3.65 18.12
N ALA A 32 -14.91 -2.46 17.52
CA ALA A 32 -16.21 -1.94 17.13
C ALA A 32 -16.95 -2.81 16.10
N HIS A 33 -16.22 -3.62 15.35
CA HIS A 33 -16.79 -4.43 14.28
C HIS A 33 -16.63 -5.94 14.50
N VAL A 34 -16.15 -6.39 15.67
CA VAL A 34 -15.93 -7.83 15.91
C VAL A 34 -17.23 -8.64 15.83
N ASP A 35 -18.33 -8.11 16.32
CA ASP A 35 -19.64 -8.78 16.33
C ASP A 35 -20.47 -8.53 15.05
N ASP A 36 -20.10 -7.53 14.24
CA ASP A 36 -20.82 -7.22 12.99
C ASP A 36 -20.37 -8.13 11.84
N GLN A 37 -21.09 -9.22 11.61
CA GLN A 37 -20.80 -10.18 10.54
C GLN A 37 -20.94 -9.58 9.12
N ASN A 38 -21.51 -8.38 8.96
CA ASN A 38 -21.54 -7.68 7.67
C ASN A 38 -20.19 -7.01 7.35
N VAL A 39 -19.34 -6.80 8.34
CA VAL A 39 -17.99 -6.26 8.16
C VAL A 39 -17.01 -7.42 8.00
N GLU A 40 -16.46 -7.56 6.81
CA GLU A 40 -15.55 -8.66 6.45
C GLU A 40 -14.08 -8.26 6.52
N ALA A 41 -13.79 -6.97 6.31
CA ALA A 41 -12.42 -6.46 6.39
C ALA A 41 -12.37 -5.00 6.83
N LEU A 42 -11.19 -4.57 7.27
CA LEU A 42 -10.92 -3.20 7.63
C LEU A 42 -9.86 -2.62 6.68
N VAL A 43 -10.15 -1.44 6.15
CA VAL A 43 -9.37 -0.75 5.13
C VAL A 43 -8.60 0.42 5.73
N PHE A 44 -7.41 0.64 5.20
CA PHE A 44 -6.51 1.74 5.54
C PHE A 44 -6.37 2.71 4.38
N ASP A 45 -6.16 3.98 4.65
CA ASP A 45 -5.57 4.89 3.67
C ASP A 45 -4.08 4.59 3.52
N PHE A 46 -3.51 4.91 2.36
CA PHE A 46 -2.11 4.61 2.06
C PHE A 46 -1.30 5.86 1.75
N TYR A 47 -0.11 5.93 2.35
CA TYR A 47 0.97 6.78 1.90
C TYR A 47 1.99 5.93 1.14
N HIS A 48 1.94 5.96 -0.18
CA HIS A 48 2.96 5.35 -1.02
C HIS A 48 4.13 6.33 -1.19
N PHE A 49 5.09 6.29 -0.29
CA PHE A 49 6.28 7.11 -0.41
C PHE A 49 7.05 6.73 -1.67
N TYR A 50 7.48 7.73 -2.43
CA TYR A 50 8.09 7.52 -3.73
C TYR A 50 9.37 8.33 -3.90
N GLY A 51 10.48 7.62 -4.16
CA GLY A 51 11.81 8.20 -4.34
C GLY A 51 12.45 8.72 -3.06
N ASN A 52 11.68 9.35 -2.18
CA ASN A 52 12.11 9.86 -0.88
C ASN A 52 11.00 9.75 0.17
N SER A 53 11.32 10.08 1.42
CA SER A 53 10.36 10.01 2.52
C SER A 53 9.47 11.26 2.68
N ASN A 54 9.73 12.33 1.93
CA ASN A 54 9.01 13.60 2.04
C ASN A 54 7.88 13.75 1.02
N SER A 55 7.73 12.76 0.15
CA SER A 55 6.74 12.78 -0.92
C SER A 55 6.05 11.43 -1.07
N TYR A 56 4.77 11.45 -1.41
CA TYR A 56 4.00 10.26 -1.69
C TYR A 56 3.15 10.42 -2.94
N ILE A 57 2.77 9.30 -3.55
CA ILE A 57 1.88 9.26 -4.71
C ILE A 57 0.42 9.30 -4.24
N ASP A 58 -0.36 10.22 -4.83
CA ASP A 58 -1.81 10.28 -4.68
C ASP A 58 -2.47 10.19 -6.07
N SER A 59 -2.70 8.98 -6.52
CA SER A 59 -3.30 8.71 -7.82
C SER A 59 -4.20 7.48 -7.77
N PRO A 60 -5.32 7.46 -8.50
CA PRO A 60 -6.16 6.25 -8.61
C PRO A 60 -5.45 5.02 -9.16
N GLY A 61 -4.37 5.20 -9.94
CA GLY A 61 -3.54 4.09 -10.43
C GLY A 61 -2.63 3.46 -9.38
N TRP A 62 -2.52 4.12 -8.22
CA TRP A 62 -1.88 3.61 -7.03
C TRP A 62 -2.95 3.53 -5.96
N TYR A 63 -3.31 2.34 -5.52
CA TYR A 63 -4.42 2.17 -4.58
C TYR A 63 -4.28 3.09 -3.37
N ARG A 64 -5.26 3.98 -3.21
CA ARG A 64 -5.29 4.94 -2.09
C ARG A 64 -5.73 4.29 -0.80
N LYS A 65 -6.45 3.19 -0.92
CA LYS A 65 -7.02 2.43 0.19
C LYS A 65 -6.91 0.95 -0.12
N GLU A 66 -6.56 0.16 0.88
CA GLU A 66 -6.56 -1.29 0.74
C GLU A 66 -6.86 -1.97 2.09
N ALA A 67 -7.52 -3.12 2.03
CA ALA A 67 -7.78 -3.93 3.21
C ALA A 67 -6.50 -4.61 3.67
N ARG A 68 -6.16 -4.45 4.94
CA ARG A 68 -5.04 -5.15 5.59
C ARG A 68 -5.49 -6.01 6.77
N ILE A 69 -6.70 -5.79 7.27
CA ILE A 69 -7.30 -6.64 8.30
C ILE A 69 -8.49 -7.34 7.68
N ILE A 70 -8.52 -8.67 7.75
CA ILE A 70 -9.59 -9.52 7.22
C ILE A 70 -10.15 -10.39 8.34
N ARG A 71 -11.46 -10.61 8.37
CA ARG A 71 -12.11 -11.52 9.32
C ARG A 71 -11.55 -12.93 9.13
N ASN A 72 -11.06 -13.52 10.22
CA ASN A 72 -10.39 -14.82 10.15
C ASN A 72 -11.35 -15.98 9.89
N SER A 73 -12.62 -15.84 10.27
CA SER A 73 -13.66 -16.86 10.08
C SER A 73 -14.17 -16.99 8.65
N ILE A 74 -13.88 -16.03 7.76
CA ILE A 74 -14.35 -16.08 6.37
C ILE A 74 -13.32 -16.69 5.44
N ARG A 75 -13.79 -17.36 4.41
CA ARG A 75 -12.94 -17.92 3.38
C ARG A 75 -12.46 -16.83 2.43
N SER A 76 -11.18 -16.50 2.50
CA SER A 76 -10.58 -15.43 1.71
C SER A 76 -9.19 -15.78 1.22
N TYR A 77 -8.71 -15.04 0.23
CA TYR A 77 -7.33 -15.15 -0.28
C TYR A 77 -6.88 -13.80 -0.86
N ALA A 78 -5.57 -13.61 -0.91
CA ALA A 78 -4.95 -12.45 -1.55
C ALA A 78 -4.20 -12.93 -2.80
N PRO A 79 -4.72 -12.71 -4.03
CA PRO A 79 -4.14 -13.28 -5.24
C PRO A 79 -2.67 -12.92 -5.42
N ASP A 80 -2.33 -11.67 -5.41
CA ASP A 80 -0.97 -11.18 -5.65
C ASP A 80 -0.32 -10.58 -4.39
N GLY A 81 -0.91 -10.86 -3.21
CA GLY A 81 -0.53 -10.19 -1.97
C GLY A 81 -0.98 -8.73 -1.88
N LEU A 82 -1.64 -8.20 -2.92
CA LEU A 82 -1.99 -6.78 -3.00
C LEU A 82 -3.36 -6.46 -2.40
N PHE A 83 -4.35 -7.32 -2.63
CA PHE A 83 -5.72 -7.12 -2.20
C PHE A 83 -6.39 -8.43 -1.80
N TRP A 84 -7.45 -8.33 -1.00
CA TRP A 84 -8.21 -9.48 -0.53
C TRP A 84 -9.46 -9.73 -1.35
N LEU A 85 -9.72 -11.02 -1.63
CA LEU A 85 -10.97 -11.50 -2.17
C LEU A 85 -11.61 -12.48 -1.20
N VAL A 86 -12.91 -12.35 -1.01
CA VAL A 86 -13.76 -13.30 -0.28
C VAL A 86 -14.32 -14.31 -1.26
N LEU A 87 -14.26 -15.59 -0.92
CA LEU A 87 -14.81 -16.66 -1.74
C LEU A 87 -16.23 -16.99 -1.28
N ASP A 88 -17.19 -16.67 -2.12
CA ASP A 88 -18.57 -17.10 -1.94
C ASP A 88 -18.76 -18.60 -2.26
N SER A 89 -19.95 -19.13 -2.02
CA SER A 89 -20.30 -20.54 -2.27
C SER A 89 -20.04 -21.01 -3.70
N ASN A 90 -20.16 -20.09 -4.68
CA ASN A 90 -19.86 -20.35 -6.10
C ASN A 90 -18.37 -20.34 -6.44
N LYS A 91 -17.48 -20.19 -5.46
CA LYS A 91 -16.01 -20.09 -5.61
C LYS A 91 -15.51 -18.89 -6.43
N LYS A 92 -16.38 -17.95 -6.78
CA LYS A 92 -15.95 -16.68 -7.38
C LYS A 92 -15.49 -15.75 -6.27
N GLY A 93 -14.34 -15.08 -6.51
CA GLY A 93 -13.85 -14.06 -5.60
C GLY A 93 -14.62 -12.75 -5.79
N ARG A 94 -14.92 -12.07 -4.71
CA ARG A 94 -15.42 -10.69 -4.68
C ARG A 94 -14.66 -9.87 -3.65
N TYR A 95 -14.70 -8.56 -3.77
CA TYR A 95 -14.14 -7.69 -2.75
C TYR A 95 -14.91 -7.86 -1.41
N PRO A 96 -14.21 -7.80 -0.27
CA PRO A 96 -14.85 -7.84 1.04
C PRO A 96 -15.73 -6.60 1.30
N ARG A 97 -16.74 -6.75 2.12
CA ARG A 97 -17.47 -5.61 2.70
C ARG A 97 -16.60 -4.99 3.78
N VAL A 98 -16.26 -3.72 3.62
CA VAL A 98 -15.22 -3.06 4.43
C VAL A 98 -15.76 -1.94 5.31
N LYS A 99 -15.06 -1.69 6.42
CA LYS A 99 -15.11 -0.45 7.19
C LYS A 99 -13.71 0.15 7.26
N HIS A 100 -13.68 1.47 7.42
CA HIS A 100 -12.42 2.22 7.48
C HIS A 100 -11.87 2.22 8.91
N THR A 101 -10.56 2.04 9.07
CA THR A 101 -9.90 2.08 10.37
C THR A 101 -9.72 3.50 10.91
N GLY A 102 -9.72 4.51 10.05
CA GLY A 102 -9.28 5.87 10.38
C GLY A 102 -7.75 6.02 10.47
N ALA A 103 -7.02 4.99 10.09
CA ALA A 103 -5.56 4.93 10.15
C ALA A 103 -4.93 4.83 8.76
N HIS A 104 -3.62 5.11 8.70
CA HIS A 104 -2.84 5.04 7.47
C HIS A 104 -1.84 3.88 7.49
N CYS A 105 -1.65 3.25 6.34
CA CYS A 105 -0.53 2.39 6.05
C CYS A 105 0.59 3.22 5.40
N TYR A 106 1.76 3.19 5.98
CA TYR A 106 2.96 3.88 5.51
C TYR A 106 3.79 2.89 4.69
N HIS A 107 3.67 2.97 3.37
CA HIS A 107 4.34 2.05 2.46
C HIS A 107 5.65 2.65 1.92
N TYR A 108 6.77 2.03 2.27
CA TYR A 108 8.14 2.50 1.98
C TYR A 108 8.81 1.74 0.83
N GLY A 109 8.09 0.91 0.12
CA GLY A 109 8.65 0.04 -0.91
C GLY A 109 9.38 0.75 -2.05
N TRP A 110 9.11 2.06 -2.24
CA TRP A 110 9.63 2.87 -3.34
C TRP A 110 10.64 3.96 -2.90
N ILE A 111 11.06 4.01 -1.65
CA ILE A 111 12.12 4.92 -1.19
C ILE A 111 13.50 4.24 -1.28
N ARG A 112 13.88 3.89 -2.48
CA ARG A 112 15.15 3.25 -2.82
C ARG A 112 15.77 3.98 -3.99
N SER A 113 17.09 3.84 -4.16
CA SER A 113 17.73 4.34 -5.39
C SER A 113 17.16 3.65 -6.64
N GLU A 114 17.25 4.30 -7.78
CA GLU A 114 16.82 3.71 -9.06
C GLU A 114 17.50 2.38 -9.33
N GLU A 115 18.79 2.27 -9.00
CA GLU A 115 19.55 1.03 -9.11
C GLU A 115 18.93 -0.10 -8.26
N GLN A 116 18.65 0.18 -6.99
CA GLN A 116 18.02 -0.78 -6.09
C GLN A 116 16.62 -1.17 -6.54
N MET A 117 15.84 -0.22 -7.08
CA MET A 117 14.52 -0.49 -7.63
C MET A 117 14.59 -1.34 -8.90
N ASN A 118 15.56 -1.07 -9.76
CA ASN A 118 15.78 -1.88 -10.96
C ASN A 118 16.24 -3.31 -10.62
N LEU A 119 17.02 -3.49 -9.56
CA LEU A 119 17.38 -4.82 -9.03
C LEU A 119 16.15 -5.53 -8.44
N LYS A 120 15.31 -4.82 -7.66
CA LYS A 120 14.04 -5.35 -7.14
C LYS A 120 13.15 -5.80 -8.30
N SER A 121 12.96 -4.95 -9.30
CA SER A 121 12.15 -5.24 -10.51
C SER A 121 12.62 -6.53 -11.21
N LYS A 122 13.93 -6.69 -11.42
CA LYS A 122 14.47 -7.92 -12.01
C LYS A 122 14.16 -9.17 -11.17
N LYS A 123 14.22 -9.07 -9.83
CA LYS A 123 13.92 -10.21 -8.94
C LYS A 123 12.46 -10.62 -8.96
N VAL A 124 11.54 -9.65 -9.04
CA VAL A 124 10.10 -9.92 -9.05
C VAL A 124 9.54 -10.23 -10.44
N LYS A 125 10.34 -10.03 -11.50
CA LYS A 125 9.97 -10.32 -12.89
C LYS A 125 9.38 -11.73 -13.08
N LYS A 126 9.93 -12.71 -12.38
CA LYS A 126 9.45 -14.11 -12.41
C LYS A 126 8.02 -14.29 -11.90
N TYR A 127 7.51 -13.35 -11.07
CA TYR A 127 6.16 -13.41 -10.52
C TYR A 127 5.16 -12.53 -11.28
N TRP A 128 5.63 -11.40 -11.85
CA TRP A 128 4.79 -10.34 -12.39
C TRP A 128 4.92 -10.16 -13.91
N GLY A 129 5.72 -11.01 -14.57
CA GLY A 129 5.94 -10.98 -16.01
C GLY A 129 7.02 -10.01 -16.48
N GLU A 130 7.27 -10.01 -17.81
CA GLU A 130 8.44 -9.35 -18.39
C GLU A 130 8.32 -7.84 -18.60
N ASN A 131 7.13 -7.26 -18.49
CA ASN A 131 6.83 -5.88 -18.89
C ASN A 131 7.17 -4.82 -17.83
N HIS A 132 8.11 -5.10 -16.92
CA HIS A 132 8.59 -4.09 -15.99
C HIS A 132 9.63 -3.20 -16.68
N GLU A 133 9.17 -2.00 -17.03
CA GLU A 133 10.03 -0.95 -17.55
C GLU A 133 11.08 -0.56 -16.51
N ARG A 134 12.21 -0.05 -16.97
CA ARG A 134 13.23 0.50 -16.10
C ARG A 134 12.63 1.61 -15.24
N ILE A 135 12.88 1.56 -13.96
CA ILE A 135 12.48 2.63 -13.04
C ILE A 135 13.38 3.84 -13.28
N ASP A 136 12.75 4.94 -13.60
CA ASP A 136 13.35 6.26 -13.75
C ASP A 136 12.45 7.26 -13.03
N TYR A 137 12.89 7.73 -11.88
CA TYR A 137 12.10 8.64 -11.06
C TYR A 137 11.86 10.00 -11.70
N SER A 138 12.68 10.41 -12.68
CA SER A 138 12.46 11.66 -13.41
C SER A 138 11.21 11.60 -14.29
N GLN A 139 10.79 10.39 -14.70
CA GLN A 139 9.63 10.18 -15.58
C GLN A 139 8.31 10.02 -14.81
N MET A 140 8.20 10.62 -13.66
CA MET A 140 6.96 10.65 -12.89
C MET A 140 6.17 11.93 -13.12
N ASP A 141 4.85 11.78 -13.26
CA ASP A 141 3.94 12.91 -13.34
C ASP A 141 3.89 13.67 -12.01
N GLN A 142 4.37 14.90 -12.00
CA GLN A 142 4.41 15.73 -10.80
C GLN A 142 3.04 15.99 -10.19
N SER A 143 1.98 16.02 -10.98
CA SER A 143 0.64 16.33 -10.48
C SER A 143 0.07 15.25 -9.54
N ILE A 144 0.64 14.04 -9.54
CA ILE A 144 0.24 12.95 -8.64
C ILE A 144 1.15 12.82 -7.41
N ILE A 145 2.23 13.59 -7.35
CA ILE A 145 3.13 13.62 -6.20
C ILE A 145 2.65 14.69 -5.23
N LYS A 146 2.53 14.32 -3.97
CA LYS A 146 2.18 15.24 -2.88
C LYS A 146 3.27 15.27 -1.83
N GLU A 147 3.47 16.45 -1.26
CA GLU A 147 4.34 16.63 -0.10
C GLU A 147 3.74 15.93 1.13
N PHE A 148 4.54 15.15 1.82
CA PHE A 148 4.16 14.56 3.10
C PHE A 148 4.45 15.56 4.24
N LYS A 149 3.39 15.97 4.96
CA LYS A 149 3.46 16.93 6.06
C LYS A 149 3.30 16.29 7.44
N GLY A 150 3.14 14.97 7.49
CA GLY A 150 2.98 14.23 8.74
C GLY A 150 4.31 13.85 9.38
N THR A 151 4.22 13.00 10.38
CA THR A 151 5.37 12.37 11.04
C THR A 151 5.50 10.92 10.57
N HIS A 152 6.74 10.45 10.50
CA HIS A 152 6.99 9.03 10.25
C HIS A 152 6.94 8.24 11.55
N PRO A 153 6.49 6.97 11.51
CA PRO A 153 6.56 6.07 12.66
C PRO A 153 7.98 6.00 13.24
N ASN A 154 8.09 6.00 14.56
CA ASN A 154 9.39 6.03 15.24
C ASN A 154 10.29 4.86 14.86
N ILE A 155 9.69 3.68 14.66
CA ILE A 155 10.41 2.46 14.33
C ILE A 155 11.18 2.58 13.01
N ILE A 156 10.65 3.33 12.02
CA ILE A 156 11.28 3.44 10.69
C ILE A 156 12.26 4.62 10.60
N LYS A 157 12.17 5.63 11.47
CA LYS A 157 12.95 6.87 11.37
C LYS A 157 14.45 6.64 11.19
N LYS A 158 15.02 5.67 11.89
CA LYS A 158 16.46 5.34 11.81
C LYS A 158 16.87 4.72 10.47
N TRP A 159 15.91 4.20 9.70
CA TRP A 159 16.14 3.54 8.41
C TRP A 159 15.87 4.45 7.22
N LEU A 160 15.23 5.60 7.46
CA LEU A 160 14.94 6.55 6.41
C LEU A 160 16.24 7.17 5.91
N PRO A 161 16.42 7.33 4.59
CA PRO A 161 17.55 8.04 4.05
C PRO A 161 17.64 9.45 4.64
N LYS A 162 18.80 9.85 5.13
CA LYS A 162 19.04 11.20 5.63
C LYS A 162 19.00 12.25 4.54
N ASP A 163 19.29 11.82 3.29
CA ASP A 163 19.27 12.66 2.13
C ASP A 163 17.99 12.42 1.33
N SER A 164 17.18 13.46 1.19
CA SER A 164 15.98 13.47 0.35
C SER A 164 16.29 13.58 -1.14
N GLY A 165 17.57 13.60 -1.52
CA GLY A 165 18.03 13.86 -2.89
C GLY A 165 17.85 12.73 -3.90
N ILE A 166 17.33 11.58 -3.49
CA ILE A 166 17.17 10.40 -4.36
C ILE A 166 16.10 10.61 -5.44
N TYR A 167 15.17 11.52 -5.21
CA TYR A 167 14.11 11.79 -6.16
C TYR A 167 14.17 13.23 -6.67
N ARG A 168 14.29 13.37 -7.97
CA ARG A 168 14.13 14.65 -8.66
C ARG A 168 13.24 14.42 -9.88
N ALA A 169 12.00 14.82 -9.77
CA ALA A 169 11.12 14.79 -10.90
C ALA A 169 11.58 15.80 -11.95
N ASP A 170 11.50 15.42 -13.21
CA ASP A 170 11.65 16.35 -14.31
C ASP A 170 10.38 17.20 -14.45
N SER A 171 10.47 18.50 -14.18
CA SER A 171 9.35 19.44 -14.34
C SER A 171 8.84 19.56 -15.78
N ASN A 172 9.64 19.16 -16.77
CA ASN A 172 9.27 19.14 -18.18
C ASN A 172 8.66 17.81 -18.64
N TYR A 173 8.67 16.80 -17.79
CA TYR A 173 8.11 15.50 -18.13
C TYR A 173 6.61 15.59 -18.42
N LYS A 174 6.21 15.10 -19.59
CA LYS A 174 4.80 15.03 -20.00
C LYS A 174 4.35 13.56 -19.99
N PRO A 175 3.42 13.20 -19.13
CA PRO A 175 2.95 11.81 -19.07
C PRO A 175 2.30 11.38 -20.39
N ASN A 176 2.55 10.16 -20.80
CA ASN A 176 1.94 9.57 -21.99
C ASN A 176 0.44 9.26 -21.78
N LYS A 177 -0.26 8.82 -22.84
CA LYS A 177 -1.71 8.52 -22.78
C LYS A 177 -2.06 7.45 -21.73
N LYS A 178 -1.20 6.43 -21.53
CA LYS A 178 -1.43 5.37 -20.54
C LYS A 178 -1.36 5.92 -19.12
N GLN A 179 -0.34 6.71 -18.83
CA GLN A 179 -0.17 7.37 -17.53
C GLN A 179 -1.30 8.37 -17.22
N LYS A 180 -1.81 9.06 -18.25
CA LYS A 180 -2.96 9.97 -18.07
C LYS A 180 -4.25 9.24 -17.70
N LYS A 181 -4.46 7.99 -18.15
CA LYS A 181 -5.62 7.20 -17.75
C LYS A 181 -5.65 6.84 -16.27
N HIS A 182 -4.51 6.82 -15.60
CA HIS A 182 -4.43 6.60 -14.15
C HIS A 182 -4.83 7.82 -13.31
N ARG A 183 -5.16 8.95 -13.94
CA ARG A 183 -5.66 10.16 -13.26
C ARG A 183 -7.18 10.18 -13.05
N LEU A 184 -7.91 9.33 -13.72
CA LEU A 184 -9.38 9.20 -13.64
C LEU A 184 -9.80 8.11 -12.66
#